data_3f7a180267e33d80c553702ec1d8acde
#
_entry.id   3f7a180267e33d80c553702ec1d8acde
#
_cell.length_a   1.000
_cell.length_b   1.000
_cell.length_c   1.000
_cell.angle_alpha   90.00
_cell.angle_beta   90.00
_cell.angle_gamma   90.00
#
_symmetry.space_group_name_H-M   'P 1'
#
loop_
_entity.id
_entity.type
_entity.pdbx_description
1 polymer ?
#
loop_
_entity_poly.entity_id
_entity_poly.type
_entity_poly.pdbx_seq_one_letter_code
_entity_poly.pdbx_strand_id
1 'polypeptide(L)'
;MSARRQIVWSSGGGVQSSAIAVLILKGLLPRPDRAVIADTGRETQETWDYLENVVNPALAKIDFKVERLVMEQPPSLWNGEGTLLIPAYEAGMPKLSNYCSSYWKREIVKSWAVKEGLTPAVNWLGMSTDEMSRVATPRAQNWLLDYPLIYMAPRSREGCVNEIEQFGWPEAPKSSCWLCPNRRNPQWRHLRDHRPDEFAKACEEDSKLRLVNPNLFIHESLVPLAKADLGKEGDGAKQATLGCNSGDCFV
;
A
#
# COMPACT_ATOMS: atom_id res chain seq x y z
N MET A 1 -3.57 20.04 -31.61
CA MET A 1 -2.63 19.89 -30.46
C MET A 1 -3.22 18.86 -29.52
N SER A 2 -2.53 17.75 -29.26
CA SER A 2 -3.00 16.76 -28.26
C SER A 2 -2.97 17.42 -26.89
N ALA A 3 -4.09 17.41 -26.16
CA ALA A 3 -4.14 17.95 -24.80
C ALA A 3 -3.10 17.19 -23.91
N ARG A 4 -2.43 17.92 -23.03
CA ARG A 4 -1.51 17.33 -22.04
C ARG A 4 -2.27 16.30 -21.20
N ARG A 5 -1.73 15.10 -21.04
CA ARG A 5 -2.29 14.11 -20.12
C ARG A 5 -2.17 14.61 -18.68
N GLN A 6 -3.23 14.43 -17.91
CA GLN A 6 -3.23 14.70 -16.47
C GLN A 6 -2.33 13.69 -15.75
N ILE A 7 -1.64 14.14 -14.72
CA ILE A 7 -0.83 13.28 -13.86
C ILE A 7 -1.59 13.06 -12.56
N VAL A 8 -1.93 11.82 -12.28
CA VAL A 8 -2.56 11.38 -11.02
C VAL A 8 -1.55 10.56 -10.23
N TRP A 9 -1.20 11.01 -9.03
CA TRP A 9 -0.36 10.22 -8.15
C TRP A 9 -1.21 9.35 -7.21
N SER A 10 -1.13 8.03 -7.39
CA SER A 10 -1.71 7.04 -6.48
C SER A 10 -0.74 6.79 -5.32
N SER A 11 -0.99 7.45 -4.20
CA SER A 11 -0.19 7.27 -2.98
C SER A 11 -0.54 5.95 -2.29
N GLY A 12 0.46 5.20 -1.87
CA GLY A 12 0.29 4.04 -1.00
C GLY A 12 0.39 4.38 0.49
N GLY A 13 0.72 5.63 0.87
CA GLY A 13 0.87 6.06 2.26
C GLY A 13 2.12 5.53 2.99
N GLY A 14 3.02 4.83 2.30
CA GLY A 14 4.25 4.27 2.88
C GLY A 14 5.52 4.98 2.45
N VAL A 15 6.67 4.35 2.71
CA VAL A 15 8.02 4.90 2.48
C VAL A 15 8.20 5.48 1.07
N GLN A 16 7.90 4.72 0.02
CA GLN A 16 8.08 5.21 -1.36
C GLN A 16 7.17 6.40 -1.67
N SER A 17 5.93 6.39 -1.20
CA SER A 17 5.02 7.52 -1.38
C SER A 17 5.50 8.75 -0.60
N SER A 18 6.01 8.58 0.60
CA SER A 18 6.57 9.68 1.40
C SER A 18 7.81 10.28 0.73
N ALA A 19 8.67 9.44 0.14
CA ALA A 19 9.81 9.91 -0.65
C ALA A 19 9.37 10.70 -1.90
N ILE A 20 8.31 10.30 -2.60
CA ILE A 20 7.73 11.08 -3.71
C ILE A 20 7.29 12.46 -3.20
N ALA A 21 6.61 12.54 -2.06
CA ALA A 21 6.22 13.83 -1.48
C ALA A 21 7.42 14.72 -1.18
N VAL A 22 8.47 14.17 -0.57
CA VAL A 22 9.73 14.90 -0.31
C VAL A 22 10.38 15.38 -1.60
N LEU A 23 10.46 14.54 -2.63
CA LEU A 23 11.05 14.90 -3.92
C LEU A 23 10.25 16.01 -4.63
N ILE A 24 8.92 16.01 -4.52
CA ILE A 24 8.06 17.09 -5.01
C ILE A 24 8.37 18.39 -4.24
N LEU A 25 8.45 18.34 -2.90
CA LEU A 25 8.77 19.49 -2.05
C LEU A 25 10.16 20.06 -2.32
N LYS A 26 11.13 19.23 -2.71
CA LYS A 26 12.48 19.64 -3.13
C LYS A 26 12.53 20.16 -4.57
N GLY A 27 11.45 20.06 -5.34
CA GLY A 27 11.43 20.42 -6.77
C GLY A 27 12.19 19.43 -7.67
N LEU A 28 12.51 18.23 -7.16
CA LEU A 28 13.18 17.14 -7.90
C LEU A 28 12.19 16.29 -8.71
N LEU A 29 10.91 16.32 -8.34
CA LEU A 29 9.80 15.81 -9.14
C LEU A 29 8.81 16.94 -9.39
N PRO A 30 8.17 16.98 -10.57
CA PRO A 30 7.10 17.95 -10.81
C PRO A 30 5.89 17.65 -9.92
N ARG A 31 5.12 18.69 -9.58
CA ARG A 31 3.84 18.50 -8.88
C ARG A 31 2.84 17.83 -9.83
N PRO A 32 2.25 16.67 -9.49
CA PRO A 32 1.17 16.07 -10.26
C PRO A 32 -0.09 16.94 -10.21
N ASP A 33 -1.03 16.71 -11.12
CA ASP A 33 -2.29 17.46 -11.14
C ASP A 33 -3.17 17.10 -9.95
N ARG A 34 -3.18 15.83 -9.53
CA ARG A 34 -3.91 15.33 -8.35
C ARG A 34 -3.08 14.23 -7.65
N ALA A 35 -3.26 14.09 -6.37
CA ALA A 35 -2.74 12.98 -5.59
C ALA A 35 -3.84 12.39 -4.72
N VAL A 36 -3.94 11.06 -4.71
CA VAL A 36 -5.00 10.34 -3.99
C VAL A 36 -4.46 9.10 -3.29
N ILE A 37 -5.11 8.72 -2.21
CA ILE A 37 -4.93 7.43 -1.55
C ILE A 37 -6.28 6.73 -1.42
N ALA A 38 -6.38 5.49 -1.92
CA ALA A 38 -7.60 4.70 -1.77
C ALA A 38 -7.73 4.20 -0.34
N ASP A 39 -8.79 4.61 0.34
CA ASP A 39 -9.14 4.10 1.66
C ASP A 39 -10.07 2.90 1.52
N THR A 40 -9.52 1.74 1.83
CA THR A 40 -10.24 0.47 1.81
C THR A 40 -10.93 0.15 3.14
N GLY A 41 -10.85 1.05 4.13
CA GLY A 41 -11.28 0.79 5.50
C GLY A 41 -10.40 -0.22 6.26
N ARG A 42 -9.25 -0.59 5.67
CA ARG A 42 -8.33 -1.60 6.22
C ARG A 42 -6.88 -1.14 6.36
N GLU A 43 -6.57 0.08 5.96
CA GLU A 43 -5.24 0.64 6.23
C GLU A 43 -5.03 0.83 7.74
N THR A 44 -3.80 0.66 8.22
CA THR A 44 -3.49 0.92 9.63
C THR A 44 -3.62 2.41 9.96
N GLN A 45 -4.03 2.72 11.19
CA GLN A 45 -4.14 4.10 11.65
C GLN A 45 -2.82 4.86 11.55
N GLU A 46 -1.69 4.19 11.69
CA GLU A 46 -0.35 4.78 11.52
C GLU A 46 -0.16 5.40 10.13
N THR A 47 -0.75 4.79 9.08
CA THR A 47 -0.71 5.34 7.72
C THR A 47 -1.47 6.67 7.65
N TRP A 48 -2.62 6.75 8.31
CA TRP A 48 -3.44 7.97 8.36
C TRP A 48 -2.79 9.05 9.21
N ASP A 49 -2.30 8.69 10.40
CA ASP A 49 -1.60 9.61 11.30
C ASP A 49 -0.39 10.26 10.59
N TYR A 50 0.38 9.48 9.85
CA TYR A 50 1.52 9.98 9.10
C TYR A 50 1.10 10.88 7.92
N LEU A 51 0.08 10.49 7.18
CA LEU A 51 -0.45 11.29 6.08
C LEU A 51 -0.97 12.65 6.59
N GLU A 52 -1.74 12.65 7.67
CA GLU A 52 -2.43 13.83 8.17
C GLU A 52 -1.51 14.75 8.97
N ASN A 53 -0.53 14.21 9.70
CA ASN A 53 0.33 15.00 10.58
C ASN A 53 1.71 15.34 9.98
N VAL A 54 2.16 14.62 8.93
CA VAL A 54 3.47 14.84 8.33
C VAL A 54 3.36 15.24 6.86
N VAL A 55 2.75 14.39 6.03
CA VAL A 55 2.78 14.56 4.56
C VAL A 55 1.92 15.74 4.13
N ASN A 56 0.63 15.74 4.47
CA ASN A 56 -0.31 16.76 4.01
C ASN A 56 0.00 18.17 4.56
N PRO A 57 0.42 18.39 5.82
CA PRO A 57 0.82 19.69 6.29
C PRO A 57 2.02 20.28 5.54
N ALA A 58 2.96 19.42 5.10
CA ALA A 58 4.10 19.86 4.32
C ALA A 58 3.71 20.17 2.86
N LEU A 59 2.90 19.33 2.23
CA LEU A 59 2.41 19.56 0.87
C LEU A 59 1.49 20.81 0.78
N ALA A 60 0.76 21.12 1.84
CA ALA A 60 -0.10 22.31 1.90
C ALA A 60 0.69 23.62 1.71
N LYS A 61 2.00 23.65 2.03
CA LYS A 61 2.88 24.78 1.80
C LYS A 61 3.07 25.13 0.32
N ILE A 62 2.78 24.20 -0.57
CA ILE A 62 2.84 24.36 -2.03
C ILE A 62 1.44 24.25 -2.66
N ASP A 63 0.38 24.46 -1.89
CA ASP A 63 -1.02 24.32 -2.32
C ASP A 63 -1.30 22.97 -2.96
N PHE A 64 -0.93 21.92 -2.25
CA PHE A 64 -1.10 20.53 -2.68
C PHE A 64 -1.46 19.63 -1.51
N LYS A 65 -2.09 18.48 -1.77
CA LYS A 65 -2.40 17.47 -0.78
C LYS A 65 -2.64 16.10 -1.42
N VAL A 66 -2.51 15.06 -0.65
CA VAL A 66 -3.01 13.71 -0.98
C VAL A 66 -4.43 13.59 -0.46
N GLU A 67 -5.38 13.41 -1.37
CA GLU A 67 -6.80 13.27 -1.05
C GLU A 67 -7.14 11.82 -0.69
N ARG A 68 -7.90 11.62 0.37
CA ARG A 68 -8.38 10.30 0.79
C ARG A 68 -9.66 9.96 0.04
N LEU A 69 -9.63 8.92 -0.77
CA LEU A 69 -10.80 8.38 -1.46
C LEU A 69 -11.47 7.34 -0.54
N VAL A 70 -12.44 7.80 0.24
CA VAL A 70 -13.17 6.96 1.18
C VAL A 70 -14.21 6.13 0.43
N MET A 71 -14.24 4.83 0.68
CA MET A 71 -15.29 3.95 0.20
C MET A 71 -16.47 3.98 1.18
N GLU A 72 -17.69 3.95 0.66
CA GLU A 72 -18.92 3.90 1.49
C GLU A 72 -18.94 2.66 2.39
N GLN A 73 -18.40 1.55 1.90
CA GLN A 73 -18.23 0.31 2.67
C GLN A 73 -16.87 -0.35 2.34
N PRO A 74 -16.24 -1.00 3.32
CA PRO A 74 -15.04 -1.79 3.05
C PRO A 74 -15.33 -2.86 1.99
N PRO A 75 -14.44 -3.03 0.98
CA PRO A 75 -14.66 -3.99 -0.08
C PRO A 75 -14.70 -5.42 0.47
N SER A 76 -15.49 -6.29 -0.16
CA SER A 76 -15.52 -7.71 0.18
C SER A 76 -14.13 -8.34 0.07
N LEU A 77 -13.83 -9.34 0.91
CA LEU A 77 -12.65 -10.20 0.75
C LEU A 77 -12.77 -11.13 -0.46
N TRP A 78 -13.98 -11.34 -0.96
CA TRP A 78 -14.29 -12.22 -2.07
C TRP A 78 -14.85 -11.40 -3.24
N ASN A 79 -14.50 -11.78 -4.47
CA ASN A 79 -15.15 -11.23 -5.66
C ASN A 79 -16.52 -11.91 -5.88
N GLY A 80 -17.29 -11.40 -6.87
CA GLY A 80 -18.60 -11.94 -7.20
C GLY A 80 -18.59 -13.40 -7.71
N GLU A 81 -17.42 -13.94 -8.04
CA GLU A 81 -17.22 -15.32 -8.51
C GLU A 81 -16.71 -16.26 -7.39
N GLY A 82 -16.63 -15.78 -6.15
CA GLY A 82 -16.17 -16.55 -5.00
C GLY A 82 -14.65 -16.69 -4.90
N THR A 83 -13.86 -15.90 -5.62
CA THR A 83 -12.40 -15.88 -5.48
C THR A 83 -11.98 -15.01 -4.31
N LEU A 84 -11.13 -15.54 -3.41
CA LEU A 84 -10.52 -14.76 -2.34
C LEU A 84 -9.52 -13.76 -2.91
N LEU A 85 -9.65 -12.48 -2.54
CA LEU A 85 -8.85 -11.40 -3.10
C LEU A 85 -7.53 -11.15 -2.37
N ILE A 86 -7.40 -11.58 -1.12
CA ILE A 86 -6.17 -11.44 -0.33
C ILE A 86 -5.25 -12.67 -0.51
N PRO A 87 -3.92 -12.51 -0.40
CA PRO A 87 -2.96 -13.60 -0.58
C PRO A 87 -2.86 -14.49 0.67
N ALA A 88 -3.98 -15.09 1.09
CA ALA A 88 -4.02 -15.99 2.23
C ALA A 88 -3.21 -17.27 2.00
N TYR A 89 -2.96 -18.00 3.07
CA TYR A 89 -2.32 -19.32 3.05
C TYR A 89 -3.40 -20.39 3.13
N GLU A 90 -3.27 -21.43 2.32
CA GLU A 90 -4.14 -22.58 2.34
C GLU A 90 -3.31 -23.84 2.61
N ALA A 91 -3.75 -24.68 3.56
CA ALA A 91 -3.02 -25.87 3.94
C ALA A 91 -2.87 -26.83 2.74
N GLY A 92 -1.63 -27.23 2.45
CA GLY A 92 -1.29 -28.10 1.32
C GLY A 92 -1.22 -27.40 -0.05
N MET A 93 -1.39 -26.08 -0.12
CA MET A 93 -1.36 -25.31 -1.35
C MET A 93 -0.29 -24.21 -1.29
N PRO A 94 0.22 -23.73 -2.44
CA PRO A 94 0.98 -22.51 -2.50
C PRO A 94 0.15 -21.33 -1.97
N LYS A 95 0.83 -20.29 -1.48
CA LYS A 95 0.18 -19.03 -1.09
C LYS A 95 -0.71 -18.53 -2.22
N LEU A 96 -1.92 -18.09 -1.88
CA LEU A 96 -2.89 -17.58 -2.85
C LEU A 96 -2.43 -16.27 -3.50
N SER A 97 -2.94 -16.00 -4.69
CA SER A 97 -2.61 -14.80 -5.45
C SER A 97 -3.15 -13.53 -4.79
N ASN A 98 -2.43 -12.42 -5.01
CA ASN A 98 -2.77 -11.10 -4.48
C ASN A 98 -3.60 -10.32 -5.51
N TYR A 99 -4.91 -10.28 -5.32
CA TYR A 99 -5.84 -9.51 -6.17
C TYR A 99 -6.34 -8.22 -5.52
N CYS A 100 -6.19 -8.07 -4.18
CA CYS A 100 -6.75 -6.95 -3.44
C CYS A 100 -6.23 -5.58 -3.92
N SER A 101 -4.96 -5.46 -4.28
CA SER A 101 -4.42 -4.20 -4.80
C SER A 101 -5.12 -3.76 -6.09
N SER A 102 -5.38 -4.71 -7.01
CA SER A 102 -6.06 -4.41 -8.26
C SER A 102 -7.52 -4.04 -8.03
N TYR A 103 -8.26 -4.84 -7.24
CA TYR A 103 -9.70 -4.65 -7.02
C TYR A 103 -10.01 -3.48 -6.08
N TRP A 104 -9.20 -3.30 -5.01
CA TRP A 104 -9.53 -2.33 -3.96
C TRP A 104 -8.83 -0.98 -4.11
N LYS A 105 -7.76 -0.90 -4.90
CA LYS A 105 -7.00 0.35 -5.03
C LYS A 105 -6.99 0.85 -6.47
N ARG A 106 -6.45 0.08 -7.39
CA ARG A 106 -6.29 0.53 -8.79
C ARG A 106 -7.61 0.87 -9.47
N GLU A 107 -8.60 -0.01 -9.39
CA GLU A 107 -9.89 0.24 -10.07
C GLU A 107 -10.66 1.40 -9.44
N ILE A 108 -10.54 1.59 -8.13
CA ILE A 108 -11.16 2.72 -7.42
C ILE A 108 -10.55 4.04 -7.88
N VAL A 109 -9.21 4.15 -7.87
CA VAL A 109 -8.53 5.37 -8.31
C VAL A 109 -8.84 5.68 -9.78
N LYS A 110 -8.82 4.66 -10.64
CA LYS A 110 -9.16 4.82 -12.06
C LYS A 110 -10.61 5.28 -12.26
N SER A 111 -11.56 4.65 -11.59
CA SER A 111 -12.98 5.02 -11.66
C SER A 111 -13.23 6.43 -11.15
N TRP A 112 -12.57 6.81 -10.05
CA TRP A 112 -12.59 8.17 -9.54
C TRP A 112 -12.03 9.16 -10.57
N ALA A 113 -10.87 8.87 -11.16
CA ALA A 113 -10.25 9.75 -12.15
C ALA A 113 -11.13 9.94 -13.41
N VAL A 114 -11.88 8.91 -13.83
CA VAL A 114 -12.86 9.01 -14.90
C VAL A 114 -14.01 9.95 -14.50
N LYS A 115 -14.56 9.80 -13.29
CA LYS A 115 -15.64 10.65 -12.77
C LYS A 115 -15.22 12.12 -12.66
N GLU A 116 -13.98 12.38 -12.26
CA GLU A 116 -13.41 13.73 -12.15
C GLU A 116 -12.98 14.32 -13.50
N GLY A 117 -13.17 13.61 -14.62
CA GLY A 117 -12.77 14.09 -15.95
C GLY A 117 -11.25 14.19 -16.15
N LEU A 118 -10.45 13.46 -15.36
CA LEU A 118 -8.98 13.50 -15.41
C LEU A 118 -8.39 12.59 -16.49
N THR A 119 -9.20 11.81 -17.20
CA THR A 119 -8.72 10.93 -18.27
C THR A 119 -8.74 11.61 -19.63
N PRO A 120 -7.77 11.38 -20.52
CA PRO A 120 -6.65 10.44 -20.39
C PRO A 120 -5.58 10.90 -19.40
N ALA A 121 -5.09 9.98 -18.56
CA ALA A 121 -4.14 10.27 -17.48
C ALA A 121 -2.89 9.40 -17.52
N VAL A 122 -1.86 9.88 -16.81
CA VAL A 122 -0.69 9.12 -16.38
C VAL A 122 -0.80 8.91 -14.87
N ASN A 123 -0.84 7.67 -14.44
CA ASN A 123 -0.90 7.32 -13.03
C ASN A 123 0.50 7.03 -12.48
N TRP A 124 0.95 7.83 -11.53
CA TRP A 124 2.20 7.61 -10.82
C TRP A 124 2.03 6.59 -9.70
N LEU A 125 2.93 5.61 -9.68
CA LEU A 125 3.00 4.58 -8.65
C LEU A 125 4.36 4.66 -7.95
N GLY A 126 4.34 4.59 -6.62
CA GLY A 126 5.53 4.64 -5.77
C GLY A 126 6.25 3.29 -5.71
N MET A 127 6.88 2.88 -6.81
CA MET A 127 7.80 1.73 -6.86
C MET A 127 9.23 2.21 -6.91
N SER A 128 10.09 1.62 -6.08
CA SER A 128 11.54 1.88 -6.06
C SER A 128 12.29 1.03 -7.09
N THR A 129 13.57 1.35 -7.32
CA THR A 129 14.42 0.60 -8.27
C THR A 129 14.58 -0.88 -7.91
N ASP A 130 14.40 -1.24 -6.63
CA ASP A 130 14.43 -2.64 -6.16
C ASP A 130 13.21 -3.46 -6.64
N GLU A 131 12.18 -2.77 -7.15
CA GLU A 131 10.92 -3.36 -7.57
C GLU A 131 10.73 -3.33 -9.11
N MET A 132 11.79 -3.15 -9.88
CA MET A 132 11.72 -3.04 -11.34
C MET A 132 11.03 -4.24 -12.01
N SER A 133 11.15 -5.43 -11.45
CA SER A 133 10.48 -6.64 -11.96
C SER A 133 8.95 -6.56 -11.91
N ARG A 134 8.39 -5.61 -11.15
CA ARG A 134 6.95 -5.39 -10.99
C ARG A 134 6.39 -4.31 -11.93
N VAL A 135 7.26 -3.64 -12.67
CA VAL A 135 6.86 -2.61 -13.63
C VAL A 135 5.95 -3.23 -14.68
N ALA A 136 4.71 -2.76 -14.73
CA ALA A 136 3.71 -3.26 -15.66
C ALA A 136 3.69 -2.44 -16.95
N THR A 137 3.54 -3.11 -18.08
CA THR A 137 3.25 -2.45 -19.35
C THR A 137 1.80 -1.93 -19.34
N PRO A 138 1.56 -0.66 -19.71
CA PRO A 138 0.22 -0.11 -19.77
C PRO A 138 -0.66 -0.91 -20.74
N ARG A 139 -1.84 -1.33 -20.29
CA ARG A 139 -2.81 -2.06 -21.13
C ARG A 139 -3.89 -1.14 -21.72
N ALA A 140 -4.04 0.07 -21.21
CA ALA A 140 -5.05 1.02 -21.64
C ALA A 140 -4.42 2.35 -22.06
N GLN A 141 -4.73 2.84 -23.24
CA GLN A 141 -4.18 4.09 -23.77
C GLN A 141 -4.61 5.34 -23.00
N ASN A 142 -5.76 5.29 -22.33
CA ASN A 142 -6.28 6.41 -21.54
C ASN A 142 -5.85 6.39 -20.05
N TRP A 143 -5.11 5.35 -19.61
CA TRP A 143 -4.60 5.19 -18.25
C TRP A 143 -3.22 4.57 -18.29
N LEU A 144 -2.20 5.42 -18.46
CA LEU A 144 -0.81 4.99 -18.50
C LEU A 144 -0.27 4.89 -17.08
N LEU A 145 0.68 3.98 -16.87
CA LEU A 145 1.41 3.86 -15.61
C LEU A 145 2.79 4.49 -15.77
N ASP A 146 3.24 5.19 -14.74
CA ASP A 146 4.59 5.73 -14.65
C ASP A 146 5.13 5.57 -13.22
N TYR A 147 6.44 5.46 -13.11
CA TYR A 147 7.15 5.10 -11.89
C TYR A 147 8.24 6.13 -11.59
N PRO A 148 7.89 7.27 -10.96
CA PRO A 148 8.80 8.40 -10.80
C PRO A 148 10.09 8.06 -10.05
N LEU A 149 10.05 7.10 -9.10
CA LEU A 149 11.24 6.63 -8.38
C LEU A 149 12.08 5.63 -9.17
N ILE A 150 11.70 5.30 -10.40
CA ILE A 150 12.49 4.47 -11.31
C ILE A 150 13.02 5.32 -12.46
N TYR A 151 12.16 6.13 -13.10
CA TYR A 151 12.49 6.79 -14.36
C TYR A 151 12.81 8.29 -14.25
N MET A 152 12.31 8.99 -13.23
CA MET A 152 12.48 10.44 -13.12
C MET A 152 13.51 10.82 -12.05
N ALA A 153 13.38 10.25 -10.84
CA ALA A 153 14.30 10.46 -9.72
C ALA A 153 14.62 9.10 -9.08
N PRO A 154 15.51 8.28 -9.70
CA PRO A 154 15.75 6.92 -9.27
C PRO A 154 16.14 6.81 -7.79
N ARG A 155 15.41 5.98 -7.04
CA ARG A 155 15.67 5.67 -5.63
C ARG A 155 15.41 4.21 -5.36
N SER A 156 16.34 3.57 -4.64
CA SER A 156 16.08 2.30 -3.97
C SER A 156 15.16 2.51 -2.76
N ARG A 157 14.66 1.44 -2.15
CA ARG A 157 13.89 1.56 -0.92
C ARG A 157 14.71 2.23 0.19
N GLU A 158 15.99 1.86 0.35
CA GLU A 158 16.92 2.50 1.27
C GLU A 158 17.12 3.98 0.91
N GLY A 159 17.29 4.28 -0.37
CA GLY A 159 17.36 5.65 -0.87
C GLY A 159 16.09 6.47 -0.54
N CYS A 160 14.91 5.85 -0.55
CA CYS A 160 13.68 6.50 -0.11
C CYS A 160 13.67 6.81 1.40
N VAL A 161 14.16 5.88 2.23
CA VAL A 161 14.31 6.10 3.69
C VAL A 161 15.26 7.25 3.93
N ASN A 162 16.45 7.23 3.33
CA ASN A 162 17.45 8.29 3.47
C ASN A 162 16.92 9.65 3.01
N GLU A 163 16.11 9.70 1.93
CA GLU A 163 15.49 10.94 1.44
C GLU A 163 14.53 11.56 2.45
N ILE A 164 13.74 10.72 3.14
CA ILE A 164 12.79 11.11 4.19
C ILE A 164 13.54 11.63 5.43
N GLU A 165 14.53 10.88 5.90
CA GLU A 165 15.36 11.24 7.07
C GLU A 165 16.12 12.55 6.85
N GLN A 166 16.77 12.72 5.68
CA GLN A 166 17.49 13.94 5.33
C GLN A 166 16.57 15.15 5.19
N PHE A 167 15.31 14.95 4.87
CA PHE A 167 14.31 16.00 4.85
C PHE A 167 13.81 16.39 6.25
N GLY A 168 14.18 15.62 7.27
CA GLY A 168 13.81 15.84 8.66
C GLY A 168 12.43 15.32 9.04
N TRP A 169 11.86 14.41 8.24
CA TRP A 169 10.61 13.74 8.59
C TRP A 169 10.86 12.51 9.46
N PRO A 170 9.92 12.15 10.34
CA PRO A 170 9.99 10.90 11.07
C PRO A 170 9.92 9.70 10.13
N GLU A 171 10.29 8.52 10.63
CA GLU A 171 10.20 7.27 9.89
C GLU A 171 8.78 7.06 9.33
N ALA A 172 8.71 6.81 8.02
CA ALA A 172 7.42 6.55 7.37
C ALA A 172 6.92 5.14 7.70
N PRO A 173 5.62 4.98 7.98
CA PRO A 173 5.06 3.67 8.31
C PRO A 173 5.15 2.71 7.12
N LYS A 174 5.11 1.41 7.41
CA LYS A 174 4.86 0.42 6.38
C LYS A 174 3.39 0.47 6.00
N SER A 175 3.08 1.01 4.82
CA SER A 175 1.73 0.97 4.29
C SER A 175 1.30 -0.48 4.02
N SER A 176 0.38 -0.97 4.81
CA SER A 176 -0.25 -2.28 4.62
C SER A 176 -1.56 -2.35 5.40
N CYS A 177 -2.54 -3.07 4.85
CA CYS A 177 -3.77 -3.35 5.57
C CYS A 177 -3.49 -4.06 6.90
N TRP A 178 -4.30 -3.78 7.93
CA TRP A 178 -4.14 -4.47 9.22
C TRP A 178 -4.37 -5.99 9.12
N LEU A 179 -5.08 -6.48 8.11
CA LEU A 179 -5.30 -7.93 7.86
C LEU A 179 -4.35 -8.55 6.81
N CYS A 180 -3.31 -7.84 6.35
CA CYS A 180 -2.50 -8.28 5.21
C CYS A 180 -1.70 -9.56 5.50
N PRO A 181 -1.93 -10.68 4.76
CA PRO A 181 -1.18 -11.93 4.96
C PRO A 181 0.32 -11.82 4.61
N ASN A 182 0.76 -10.74 3.96
CA ASN A 182 2.17 -10.49 3.68
C ASN A 182 2.93 -9.89 4.88
N ARG A 183 2.27 -9.73 6.03
CA ARG A 183 2.96 -9.32 7.28
C ARG A 183 3.82 -10.47 7.80
N ARG A 184 5.02 -10.14 8.25
CA ARG A 184 5.92 -11.07 8.97
C ARG A 184 5.67 -10.98 10.48
N ASN A 185 6.17 -11.96 11.24
CA ASN A 185 6.01 -12.01 12.69
C ASN A 185 6.32 -10.69 13.43
N PRO A 186 7.43 -9.98 13.16
CA PRO A 186 7.66 -8.69 13.80
C PRO A 186 6.56 -7.65 13.55
N GLN A 187 5.96 -7.67 12.36
CA GLN A 187 4.90 -6.74 11.97
C GLN A 187 3.54 -7.12 12.57
N TRP A 188 3.25 -8.42 12.68
CA TRP A 188 2.06 -8.91 13.40
C TRP A 188 2.19 -8.62 14.89
N ARG A 189 3.38 -8.82 15.46
CA ARG A 189 3.69 -8.48 16.86
C ARG A 189 3.51 -6.98 17.10
N HIS A 190 4.10 -6.13 16.26
CA HIS A 190 3.92 -4.68 16.35
C HIS A 190 2.44 -4.29 16.34
N LEU A 191 1.65 -4.86 15.42
CA LEU A 191 0.21 -4.62 15.36
C LEU A 191 -0.49 -5.05 16.64
N ARG A 192 -0.18 -6.26 17.17
CA ARG A 192 -0.75 -6.77 18.42
C ARG A 192 -0.44 -5.87 19.61
N ASP A 193 0.79 -5.42 19.71
CA ASP A 193 1.30 -4.75 20.91
C ASP A 193 0.98 -3.24 20.91
N HIS A 194 0.89 -2.60 19.74
CA HIS A 194 0.68 -1.16 19.61
C HIS A 194 -0.70 -0.77 19.03
N ARG A 195 -1.39 -1.70 18.36
CA ARG A 195 -2.72 -1.51 17.75
C ARG A 195 -3.62 -2.73 18.02
N PRO A 196 -3.90 -3.04 19.28
CA PRO A 196 -4.60 -4.28 19.66
C PRO A 196 -6.01 -4.38 19.08
N ASP A 197 -6.69 -3.27 18.84
CA ASP A 197 -7.99 -3.21 18.18
C ASP A 197 -7.91 -3.62 16.69
N GLU A 198 -6.88 -3.20 15.98
CA GLU A 198 -6.63 -3.61 14.58
C GLU A 198 -6.21 -5.09 14.50
N PHE A 199 -5.40 -5.54 15.45
CA PHE A 199 -5.04 -6.95 15.55
C PHE A 199 -6.26 -7.84 15.86
N ALA A 200 -7.14 -7.39 16.74
CA ALA A 200 -8.38 -8.10 17.03
C ALA A 200 -9.29 -8.20 15.80
N LYS A 201 -9.44 -7.13 15.02
CA LYS A 201 -10.15 -7.15 13.73
C LYS A 201 -9.52 -8.15 12.76
N ALA A 202 -8.18 -8.20 12.67
CA ALA A 202 -7.48 -9.16 11.82
C ALA A 202 -7.77 -10.61 12.26
N CYS A 203 -7.77 -10.89 13.57
CA CYS A 203 -8.11 -12.21 14.11
C CYS A 203 -9.57 -12.59 13.82
N GLU A 204 -10.50 -11.63 13.85
CA GLU A 204 -11.90 -11.84 13.51
C GLU A 204 -12.06 -12.21 12.03
N GLU A 205 -11.45 -11.44 11.12
CA GLU A 205 -11.48 -11.73 9.69
C GLU A 205 -10.81 -13.07 9.35
N ASP A 206 -9.68 -13.39 9.99
CA ASP A 206 -9.03 -14.69 9.88
C ASP A 206 -9.96 -15.85 10.32
N SER A 207 -10.77 -15.63 11.35
CA SER A 207 -11.76 -16.61 11.79
C SER A 207 -12.93 -16.77 10.81
N LYS A 208 -13.40 -15.65 10.22
CA LYS A 208 -14.44 -15.67 9.19
C LYS A 208 -14.01 -16.41 7.93
N LEU A 209 -12.74 -16.29 7.51
CA LEU A 209 -12.21 -17.05 6.38
C LEU A 209 -12.35 -18.56 6.61
N ARG A 210 -12.07 -19.04 7.82
CA ARG A 210 -12.19 -20.47 8.16
C ARG A 210 -13.63 -20.97 8.27
N LEU A 211 -14.62 -20.10 8.41
CA LEU A 211 -16.03 -20.50 8.29
C LEU A 211 -16.40 -20.85 6.84
N VAL A 212 -15.72 -20.24 5.86
CA VAL A 212 -15.91 -20.53 4.43
C VAL A 212 -15.05 -21.70 3.99
N ASN A 213 -13.77 -21.72 4.35
CA ASN A 213 -12.85 -22.81 4.09
C ASN A 213 -11.94 -23.00 5.31
N PRO A 214 -12.06 -24.13 6.06
CA PRO A 214 -11.32 -24.37 7.29
C PRO A 214 -9.80 -24.45 7.12
N ASN A 215 -9.31 -24.58 5.89
CA ASN A 215 -7.88 -24.65 5.56
C ASN A 215 -7.27 -23.28 5.23
N LEU A 216 -8.04 -22.17 5.30
CA LEU A 216 -7.55 -20.83 5.03
C LEU A 216 -7.05 -20.13 6.29
N PHE A 217 -5.88 -19.46 6.18
CA PHE A 217 -5.23 -18.71 7.24
C PHE A 217 -4.60 -17.44 6.67
N ILE A 218 -4.61 -16.36 7.45
CA ILE A 218 -3.87 -15.15 7.07
C ILE A 218 -2.41 -15.16 7.57
N HIS A 219 -2.05 -16.10 8.45
CA HIS A 219 -0.70 -16.29 8.95
C HIS A 219 0.00 -17.48 8.29
N GLU A 220 1.28 -17.31 7.95
CA GLU A 220 2.08 -18.31 7.21
C GLU A 220 2.26 -19.65 7.95
N SER A 221 2.10 -19.67 9.27
CA SER A 221 2.22 -20.88 10.07
C SER A 221 1.03 -21.83 9.94
N LEU A 222 -0.02 -21.48 9.18
CA LEU A 222 -1.27 -22.25 9.06
C LEU A 222 -1.94 -22.51 10.44
N VAL A 223 -1.79 -21.55 11.35
CA VAL A 223 -2.45 -21.52 12.67
C VAL A 223 -3.32 -20.26 12.73
N PRO A 224 -4.49 -20.31 13.37
CA PRO A 224 -5.28 -19.09 13.61
C PRO A 224 -4.43 -17.96 14.15
N LEU A 225 -4.54 -16.76 13.56
CA LEU A 225 -3.68 -15.61 13.89
C LEU A 225 -3.64 -15.32 15.40
N ALA A 226 -4.77 -15.46 16.08
CA ALA A 226 -4.89 -15.28 17.54
C ALA A 226 -4.04 -16.29 18.35
N LYS A 227 -3.59 -17.40 17.73
CA LYS A 227 -2.79 -18.46 18.37
C LYS A 227 -1.40 -18.60 17.75
N ALA A 228 -1.10 -17.80 16.72
CA ALA A 228 0.18 -17.88 16.03
C ALA A 228 1.32 -17.43 16.95
N ASP A 229 2.44 -18.15 16.92
CA ASP A 229 3.66 -17.71 17.57
C ASP A 229 4.30 -16.59 16.75
N LEU A 230 4.24 -15.38 17.27
CA LEU A 230 4.80 -14.20 16.64
C LEU A 230 6.25 -13.91 17.08
N GLY A 231 6.87 -14.80 17.87
CA GLY A 231 8.20 -14.63 18.43
C GLY A 231 8.27 -13.57 19.54
N LYS A 232 9.48 -13.23 19.98
CA LYS A 232 9.75 -12.24 21.02
C LYS A 232 10.27 -10.94 20.43
N GLU A 233 10.22 -9.86 21.21
CA GLU A 233 10.87 -8.60 20.88
C GLU A 233 12.37 -8.82 20.66
N GLY A 234 12.93 -8.26 19.57
CA GLY A 234 14.32 -8.51 19.15
C GLY A 234 14.48 -9.65 18.14
N ASP A 235 13.55 -10.61 18.07
CA ASP A 235 13.57 -11.63 17.05
C ASP A 235 13.27 -11.00 15.68
N GLY A 236 14.24 -11.05 14.76
CA GLY A 236 14.08 -10.56 13.37
C GLY A 236 14.29 -9.05 13.20
N ALA A 237 14.93 -8.35 14.13
CA ALA A 237 15.26 -6.93 13.97
C ALA A 237 16.03 -6.62 12.67
N LYS A 238 16.87 -7.55 12.19
CA LYS A 238 17.53 -7.48 10.87
C LYS A 238 16.59 -7.76 9.68
N GLN A 239 15.41 -8.34 9.91
CA GLN A 239 14.44 -8.65 8.85
C GLN A 239 13.35 -7.57 8.71
N ALA A 240 13.18 -6.69 9.67
CA ALA A 240 12.19 -5.62 9.64
C ALA A 240 12.52 -4.56 8.56
N THR A 241 13.81 -4.37 8.26
CA THR A 241 14.30 -3.46 7.22
C THR A 241 14.27 -4.06 5.81
N LEU A 242 14.20 -5.39 5.69
CA LEU A 242 14.03 -6.04 4.39
C LEU A 242 12.56 -5.94 3.99
N GLY A 243 12.30 -5.13 2.98
CA GLY A 243 10.97 -4.94 2.41
C GLY A 243 10.26 -6.25 2.07
N CYS A 244 8.99 -6.14 1.77
CA CYS A 244 8.15 -7.25 1.32
C CYS A 244 8.84 -7.99 0.14
N ASN A 245 9.56 -9.09 0.42
CA ASN A 245 10.24 -9.87 -0.62
C ASN A 245 9.26 -10.60 -1.57
N SER A 246 7.98 -10.62 -1.25
CA SER A 246 6.93 -11.21 -2.09
C SER A 246 6.39 -10.26 -3.16
N GLY A 247 6.99 -9.09 -3.36
CA GLY A 247 6.64 -8.23 -4.49
C GLY A 247 5.17 -7.77 -4.62
N ASP A 248 4.29 -8.20 -3.73
CA ASP A 248 2.84 -8.19 -3.95
C ASP A 248 2.08 -7.05 -3.26
N CYS A 249 2.78 -6.11 -2.62
CA CYS A 249 2.12 -5.15 -1.75
C CYS A 249 1.62 -3.86 -2.41
N PHE A 250 1.99 -3.58 -3.66
CA PHE A 250 1.61 -2.31 -4.30
C PHE A 250 1.39 -2.46 -5.82
N VAL A 251 0.17 -2.37 -6.24
CA VAL A 251 -0.22 -1.86 -7.56
C VAL A 251 -1.46 -1.02 -7.38
#